data_263621940c311f4bfa8772cb34ce9b92
#
_entry.id   263621940c311f4bfa8772cb34ce9b92
#
_cell.length_a   1.000
_cell.length_b   1.000
_cell.length_c   1.000
_cell.angle_alpha   90.00
_cell.angle_beta   90.00
_cell.angle_gamma   90.00
#
_symmetry.space_group_name_H-M   'P 1'
#
loop_
_entity.id
_entity.type
_entity.pdbx_description
1 polymer ?
#
loop_
_entity_poly.entity_id
_entity_poly.type
_entity_poly.pdbx_seq_one_letter_code
_entity_poly.pdbx_strand_id
1 'polypeptide(L)'
;MSGFARRSRGLGGNQLYVAIAAWLVLVIVGGLCTWYGWLGPASDRGEESPKSVETVAEADVAGGEPGGSEGQGGGEPAATDAVGTPVPSMVPDPTVVQGSAAEEAESSTTEPPGQETFGYGIAVNGVGGGDPAYWMGQVESLGLGWVKQQIRWAHFEDTPGEVDWSGFDAVVGAASDRGLKVMFSVVDAPEWSRSYTDQNVEGAPPDNLGLVADFMGRLVDRYKGRIHAIEVWNEQNLDREWDTAEGVDAERYVEMLRLAHQAIKSRDPGIIVISGALSPTGGQQTDPNNPDRIIWMDDFDYMARMIELGALDACDCVGAHHNGINLPPNVAWDEGYNDPTAQFRGPFDNPHHSWSFLSTLQGYHERIQAAGSDKPLCVTEFGWASAEGFDGYPPGFEFALDNTLEEQAQWDVQAFGMMRDWGFVRLAFLWNLNYSQLGWGPEDPNAPYALIGFNGAARPAFEAIRDMPKP
;
A
#
# COMPACT_ATOMS: atom_id res chain seq x y z
N MET A 1 -7.13 -14.41 61.58
CA MET A 1 -7.94 -14.68 60.38
C MET A 1 -8.50 -13.35 59.92
N SER A 2 -7.80 -12.63 59.06
CA SER A 2 -8.22 -11.33 58.54
C SER A 2 -8.12 -11.43 57.01
N GLY A 3 -9.28 -11.44 56.35
CA GLY A 3 -9.40 -11.50 54.90
C GLY A 3 -9.17 -10.14 54.30
N PHE A 4 -8.22 -10.05 53.37
CA PHE A 4 -8.00 -8.90 52.49
C PHE A 4 -8.97 -9.03 51.30
N ALA A 5 -9.99 -8.18 51.29
CA ALA A 5 -10.80 -7.95 50.10
C ALA A 5 -10.08 -6.97 49.17
N ARG A 6 -9.62 -7.41 47.99
CA ARG A 6 -9.21 -6.53 46.89
C ARG A 6 -10.46 -5.88 46.29
N ARG A 7 -10.57 -4.57 46.42
CA ARG A 7 -11.51 -3.75 45.66
C ARG A 7 -10.93 -3.55 44.24
N SER A 8 -11.55 -4.10 43.22
CA SER A 8 -11.41 -3.71 41.86
C SER A 8 -12.00 -2.31 41.70
N ARG A 9 -11.19 -1.32 41.37
CA ARG A 9 -11.67 0.01 40.94
C ARG A 9 -12.10 -0.14 39.49
N GLY A 10 -13.38 -0.19 39.22
CA GLY A 10 -13.93 0.00 37.90
C GLY A 10 -13.62 1.41 37.40
N LEU A 11 -13.18 1.52 36.18
CA LEU A 11 -12.98 2.79 35.47
C LEU A 11 -14.30 3.58 35.47
N GLY A 12 -14.26 4.85 35.80
CA GLY A 12 -15.44 5.72 35.79
C GLY A 12 -15.94 5.91 34.37
N GLY A 13 -17.28 5.97 34.19
CA GLY A 13 -17.95 5.99 32.89
C GLY A 13 -17.38 7.00 31.88
N ASN A 14 -16.83 8.13 32.30
CA ASN A 14 -16.23 9.13 31.41
C ASN A 14 -14.92 8.67 30.77
N GLN A 15 -14.12 7.82 31.44
CA GLN A 15 -12.88 7.29 30.87
C GLN A 15 -13.15 6.20 29.81
N LEU A 16 -14.26 5.48 29.97
CA LEU A 16 -14.72 4.51 28.99
C LEU A 16 -15.19 5.20 27.69
N TYR A 17 -15.90 6.33 27.80
CA TYR A 17 -16.35 7.10 26.64
C TYR A 17 -15.18 7.77 25.88
N VAL A 18 -14.15 8.22 26.56
CA VAL A 18 -12.95 8.79 25.91
C VAL A 18 -12.12 7.70 25.23
N ALA A 19 -12.01 6.52 25.83
CA ALA A 19 -11.34 5.38 25.19
C ALA A 19 -12.11 4.89 23.95
N ILE A 20 -13.44 4.82 24.03
CA ILE A 20 -14.31 4.45 22.91
C ILE A 20 -14.27 5.52 21.79
N ALA A 21 -14.21 6.81 22.12
CA ALA A 21 -14.10 7.87 21.13
C ALA A 21 -12.73 7.90 20.41
N ALA A 22 -11.63 7.70 21.14
CA ALA A 22 -10.29 7.57 20.55
C ALA A 22 -10.19 6.33 19.66
N TRP A 23 -10.91 5.29 20.01
CA TRP A 23 -10.96 4.02 19.32
C TRP A 23 -11.81 4.07 18.03
N LEU A 24 -12.96 4.77 18.06
CA LEU A 24 -13.78 5.06 16.87
C LEU A 24 -12.98 5.86 15.84
N VAL A 25 -12.07 6.72 16.28
CA VAL A 25 -11.15 7.45 15.40
C VAL A 25 -10.20 6.51 14.64
N LEU A 26 -9.66 5.47 15.28
CA LEU A 26 -8.79 4.50 14.59
C LEU A 26 -9.52 3.63 13.58
N VAL A 27 -10.71 3.17 13.92
CA VAL A 27 -11.58 2.43 13.01
C VAL A 27 -11.97 3.29 11.82
N ILE A 28 -12.19 4.60 12.05
CA ILE A 28 -12.43 5.59 11.00
C ILE A 28 -11.15 5.82 10.18
N VAL A 29 -9.98 5.88 10.80
CA VAL A 29 -8.69 6.19 10.16
C VAL A 29 -8.21 5.09 9.22
N GLY A 30 -8.17 3.83 9.68
CA GLY A 30 -7.84 2.72 8.78
C GLY A 30 -8.79 2.63 7.58
N GLY A 31 -10.07 3.06 7.72
CA GLY A 31 -11.11 2.96 6.72
C GLY A 31 -11.24 4.10 5.75
N LEU A 32 -10.98 5.26 6.22
CA LEU A 32 -10.97 6.41 5.32
C LEU A 32 -9.78 6.32 4.34
N CYS A 33 -8.68 5.68 4.72
CA CYS A 33 -7.53 5.48 3.81
C CYS A 33 -7.89 4.71 2.54
N THR A 34 -8.89 3.85 2.56
CA THR A 34 -9.36 3.13 1.37
C THR A 34 -10.60 3.74 0.74
N TRP A 35 -11.45 4.43 1.52
CA TRP A 35 -12.74 4.92 1.03
C TRP A 35 -12.62 6.20 0.18
N TYR A 36 -11.87 7.21 0.64
CA TYR A 36 -11.73 8.45 -0.14
C TYR A 36 -10.82 8.30 -1.36
N GLY A 37 -10.09 7.22 -1.49
CA GLY A 37 -9.24 6.97 -2.64
C GLY A 37 -9.97 7.01 -3.98
N TRP A 38 -11.30 7.14 -4.01
CA TRP A 38 -12.09 7.08 -5.24
C TRP A 38 -13.30 8.02 -5.35
N LEU A 39 -13.74 8.66 -4.28
CA LEU A 39 -14.84 9.62 -4.34
C LEU A 39 -14.32 11.03 -4.65
N GLY A 40 -13.93 11.27 -5.89
CA GLY A 40 -13.91 12.64 -6.40
C GLY A 40 -15.32 13.26 -6.29
N PRO A 41 -15.46 14.60 -6.12
CA PRO A 41 -16.77 15.22 -6.08
C PRO A 41 -17.55 14.78 -7.33
N ALA A 42 -18.77 14.27 -7.12
CA ALA A 42 -19.70 13.94 -8.19
C ALA A 42 -19.86 15.19 -9.05
N SER A 43 -19.11 15.28 -10.13
CA SER A 43 -19.38 16.28 -11.16
C SER A 43 -20.73 15.91 -11.73
N ASP A 44 -21.68 16.81 -11.58
CA ASP A 44 -23.00 16.84 -12.23
C ASP A 44 -22.88 16.24 -13.64
N ARG A 45 -23.22 14.97 -13.80
CA ARG A 45 -23.45 14.37 -15.11
C ARG A 45 -24.86 14.74 -15.50
N GLY A 46 -24.97 15.94 -16.06
CA GLY A 46 -26.18 16.32 -16.80
C GLY A 46 -26.40 15.32 -17.92
N GLU A 47 -27.59 14.75 -17.95
CA GLU A 47 -28.12 13.99 -19.07
C GLU A 47 -28.02 14.82 -20.36
N GLU A 48 -27.13 14.45 -21.27
CA GLU A 48 -27.23 14.79 -22.68
C GLU A 48 -27.17 13.52 -23.53
N SER A 49 -28.32 13.22 -24.13
CA SER A 49 -28.51 12.23 -25.17
C SER A 49 -27.63 12.51 -26.40
N PRO A 50 -27.20 11.48 -27.14
CA PRO A 50 -26.29 11.65 -28.27
C PRO A 50 -26.99 12.30 -29.46
N LYS A 51 -26.48 13.43 -29.92
CA LYS A 51 -26.81 14.01 -31.22
C LYS A 51 -25.77 13.60 -32.25
N SER A 52 -26.30 13.09 -33.34
CA SER A 52 -25.70 12.66 -34.59
C SER A 52 -24.65 13.59 -35.16
N VAL A 53 -23.60 12.93 -35.70
CA VAL A 53 -22.54 13.47 -36.53
C VAL A 53 -23.11 14.00 -37.85
N GLU A 54 -22.84 15.26 -38.19
CA GLU A 54 -22.91 15.78 -39.54
C GLU A 54 -21.58 16.45 -39.91
N THR A 55 -20.95 15.92 -40.93
CA THR A 55 -19.78 16.39 -41.66
C THR A 55 -20.11 17.64 -42.46
N VAL A 56 -19.30 18.70 -42.37
CA VAL A 56 -19.17 19.70 -43.43
C VAL A 56 -17.70 20.16 -43.52
N ALA A 57 -17.26 20.23 -44.77
CA ALA A 57 -15.91 20.49 -45.26
C ALA A 57 -15.53 21.97 -45.34
N GLU A 58 -14.19 22.17 -45.36
CA GLU A 58 -13.38 23.21 -46.06
C GLU A 58 -13.92 24.61 -46.39
N ALA A 59 -13.09 25.64 -46.08
CA ALA A 59 -12.55 26.70 -46.98
C ALA A 59 -11.78 27.74 -46.14
N ASP A 60 -10.56 27.85 -46.32
CA ASP A 60 -9.66 28.69 -47.14
C ASP A 60 -9.57 30.20 -46.79
N VAL A 61 -8.32 30.67 -46.61
CA VAL A 61 -7.58 31.80 -47.17
C VAL A 61 -7.44 33.13 -46.39
N ALA A 62 -6.15 33.45 -46.17
CA ALA A 62 -5.40 34.73 -46.24
C ALA A 62 -5.54 35.76 -45.09
N GLY A 63 -4.48 36.25 -44.50
CA GLY A 63 -3.33 36.93 -45.00
C GLY A 63 -3.08 38.18 -44.15
N GLY A 64 -1.82 38.50 -43.85
CA GLY A 64 -1.46 39.85 -43.41
C GLY A 64 -0.42 39.96 -42.29
N GLU A 65 0.82 39.91 -42.64
CA GLU A 65 1.94 40.63 -42.00
C GLU A 65 1.98 42.09 -42.55
N PRO A 66 2.85 43.04 -42.11
CA PRO A 66 4.05 42.97 -41.26
C PRO A 66 4.35 44.26 -40.41
N GLY A 67 5.50 44.26 -39.74
CA GLY A 67 6.29 45.45 -39.35
C GLY A 67 6.60 45.49 -37.84
N GLY A 68 7.82 45.59 -37.34
CA GLY A 68 9.07 46.09 -37.86
C GLY A 68 9.71 46.98 -36.78
N SER A 69 11.01 46.79 -36.57
CA SER A 69 12.06 47.69 -36.04
C SER A 69 12.53 47.43 -34.59
N GLU A 70 13.74 46.94 -34.43
CA GLU A 70 15.09 47.54 -34.37
C GLU A 70 15.49 48.17 -33.04
N GLY A 71 16.74 47.81 -32.60
CA GLY A 71 17.61 48.55 -31.69
C GLY A 71 18.38 47.61 -30.71
N GLN A 72 19.45 47.07 -31.05
CA GLN A 72 20.90 47.44 -31.08
C GLN A 72 21.52 47.74 -29.69
N GLY A 73 22.65 47.05 -29.44
CA GLY A 73 23.83 47.43 -28.68
C GLY A 73 24.07 46.60 -27.41
N GLY A 74 25.10 45.83 -27.23
CA GLY A 74 26.49 45.90 -27.70
C GLY A 74 27.36 45.90 -26.46
N GLY A 75 28.35 44.97 -26.37
CA GLY A 75 29.43 45.14 -25.43
C GLY A 75 29.95 43.89 -24.70
N GLU A 76 30.74 43.08 -25.35
CA GLU A 76 31.89 42.39 -24.76
C GLU A 76 33.08 43.39 -24.70
N PRO A 77 34.17 43.19 -23.90
CA PRO A 77 35.08 42.06 -24.09
C PRO A 77 35.94 41.61 -22.88
N ALA A 78 36.61 40.54 -23.15
CA ALA A 78 38.03 40.21 -22.93
C ALA A 78 38.49 39.42 -21.73
N ALA A 79 39.14 38.36 -22.12
CA ALA A 79 40.00 37.41 -21.48
C ALA A 79 41.23 37.94 -20.75
N THR A 80 41.78 37.16 -19.83
CA THR A 80 43.25 37.03 -19.69
C THR A 80 43.62 35.62 -19.20
N ASP A 81 44.65 35.10 -19.90
CA ASP A 81 45.43 33.88 -19.72
C ASP A 81 46.24 33.80 -18.44
N ALA A 82 46.63 32.58 -18.06
CA ALA A 82 48.01 32.12 -17.75
C ALA A 82 47.98 30.70 -17.15
N VAL A 83 48.45 29.72 -17.84
CA VAL A 83 49.79 29.10 -17.98
C VAL A 83 50.32 28.40 -16.72
N GLY A 84 50.65 27.10 -16.90
CA GLY A 84 51.61 26.40 -16.05
C GLY A 84 51.47 24.87 -15.94
N THR A 85 52.09 24.17 -16.84
CA THR A 85 52.46 22.75 -16.96
C THR A 85 53.52 22.28 -15.95
N PRO A 86 54.10 21.04 -16.00
CA PRO A 86 53.58 19.69 -16.27
C PRO A 86 54.09 18.56 -15.29
N VAL A 87 53.56 17.37 -15.47
CA VAL A 87 53.94 15.96 -15.24
C VAL A 87 55.39 15.63 -14.87
N PRO A 88 55.72 14.50 -14.12
CA PRO A 88 56.08 13.33 -14.89
C PRO A 88 55.48 11.98 -14.47
N SER A 89 55.26 11.18 -15.49
CA SER A 89 55.05 9.76 -15.60
C SER A 89 56.25 8.92 -15.09
N MET A 90 55.99 7.79 -14.44
CA MET A 90 56.89 6.63 -14.45
C MET A 90 56.10 5.34 -14.51
N VAL A 91 56.24 4.64 -15.60
CA VAL A 91 55.98 3.23 -15.84
C VAL A 91 57.25 2.45 -15.56
N PRO A 92 57.22 1.21 -15.08
CA PRO A 92 57.94 0.16 -15.76
C PRO A 92 57.08 -1.07 -16.08
N ASP A 93 57.27 -1.56 -17.29
CA ASP A 93 56.84 -2.78 -17.96
C ASP A 93 57.89 -3.88 -17.78
N PRO A 94 57.72 -5.06 -18.37
CA PRO A 94 57.10 -6.27 -17.82
C PRO A 94 58.07 -7.42 -17.64
N THR A 95 57.65 -8.46 -16.93
CA THR A 95 58.33 -9.78 -17.03
C THR A 95 57.28 -10.89 -17.27
N VAL A 96 57.42 -11.45 -18.48
CA VAL A 96 56.80 -12.67 -18.97
C VAL A 96 57.33 -13.88 -18.20
N VAL A 97 56.45 -14.72 -17.66
CA VAL A 97 56.77 -16.15 -17.39
C VAL A 97 55.60 -17.00 -17.91
N GLN A 98 55.89 -17.78 -18.93
CA GLN A 98 55.05 -18.86 -19.42
C GLN A 98 55.05 -20.04 -18.44
N GLY A 99 53.89 -20.67 -18.33
CA GLY A 99 53.91 -22.08 -17.95
C GLY A 99 52.63 -22.59 -17.28
N SER A 100 51.94 -23.43 -18.04
CA SER A 100 51.17 -24.59 -17.58
C SER A 100 49.67 -24.47 -17.49
N ALA A 101 49.02 -25.09 -18.49
CA ALA A 101 47.61 -25.42 -18.51
C ALA A 101 47.25 -26.32 -17.29
N ALA A 102 46.27 -25.87 -16.52
CA ALA A 102 45.53 -26.69 -15.61
C ALA A 102 44.06 -26.57 -15.95
N GLU A 103 43.39 -27.69 -16.17
CA GLU A 103 41.98 -27.86 -16.42
C GLU A 103 41.15 -27.02 -15.44
N GLU A 104 40.34 -26.11 -15.97
CA GLU A 104 39.23 -25.48 -15.24
C GLU A 104 38.16 -26.54 -14.99
N ALA A 105 38.17 -27.10 -13.78
CA ALA A 105 37.00 -27.75 -13.23
C ALA A 105 35.98 -26.67 -12.95
N GLU A 106 34.93 -26.63 -13.76
CA GLU A 106 33.72 -25.87 -13.45
C GLU A 106 33.19 -26.31 -12.07
N SER A 107 33.54 -25.56 -11.05
CA SER A 107 32.87 -25.63 -9.75
C SER A 107 31.46 -25.09 -9.93
N SER A 108 30.52 -25.97 -10.22
CA SER A 108 29.11 -25.67 -10.02
C SER A 108 28.89 -25.48 -8.52
N THR A 109 29.05 -24.27 -8.04
CA THR A 109 28.47 -23.84 -6.77
C THR A 109 26.96 -23.88 -6.97
N THR A 110 26.32 -25.00 -6.58
CA THR A 110 24.92 -25.03 -6.24
C THR A 110 24.77 -24.05 -5.08
N GLU A 111 24.27 -22.83 -5.38
CA GLU A 111 23.72 -21.96 -4.35
C GLU A 111 22.75 -22.83 -3.50
N PRO A 112 22.76 -22.69 -2.17
CA PRO A 112 21.73 -23.29 -1.34
C PRO A 112 20.38 -22.78 -1.84
N PRO A 113 19.27 -23.56 -1.74
CA PRO A 113 17.96 -23.14 -2.24
C PRO A 113 17.68 -21.75 -1.71
N GLY A 114 17.56 -20.79 -2.65
CA GLY A 114 17.66 -19.35 -2.41
C GLY A 114 16.71 -18.93 -1.29
N GLN A 115 17.26 -18.29 -0.30
CA GLN A 115 16.50 -17.45 0.59
C GLN A 115 15.82 -16.42 -0.31
N GLU A 116 14.47 -16.48 -0.42
CA GLU A 116 13.74 -15.54 -1.26
C GLU A 116 14.12 -14.12 -0.82
N THR A 117 14.65 -13.33 -1.74
CA THR A 117 15.10 -11.97 -1.43
C THR A 117 13.90 -11.12 -1.03
N PHE A 118 14.03 -10.34 0.05
CA PHE A 118 13.02 -9.39 0.51
C PHE A 118 12.61 -8.43 -0.61
N GLY A 119 11.29 -8.30 -0.83
CA GLY A 119 10.76 -7.46 -1.90
C GLY A 119 10.36 -6.08 -1.40
N TYR A 120 11.01 -5.04 -1.93
CA TYR A 120 10.67 -3.64 -1.67
C TYR A 120 9.64 -3.14 -2.68
N GLY A 121 8.52 -2.62 -2.20
CA GLY A 121 7.41 -2.15 -3.03
C GLY A 121 6.78 -0.85 -2.53
N ILE A 122 5.89 -0.32 -3.34
CA ILE A 122 5.08 0.86 -3.02
C ILE A 122 3.70 0.77 -3.67
N ALA A 123 2.68 1.25 -2.97
CA ALA A 123 1.34 1.40 -3.51
C ALA A 123 1.25 2.62 -4.43
N VAL A 124 0.65 2.43 -5.61
CA VAL A 124 0.47 3.47 -6.63
C VAL A 124 -0.97 3.46 -7.10
N ASN A 125 -1.61 4.62 -7.22
CA ASN A 125 -2.81 4.73 -8.02
C ASN A 125 -2.41 5.01 -9.49
N GLY A 126 -2.21 3.94 -10.23
CA GLY A 126 -1.81 4.01 -11.64
C GLY A 126 -3.00 4.10 -12.60
N VAL A 127 -4.19 3.62 -12.19
CA VAL A 127 -5.40 3.66 -13.03
C VAL A 127 -6.07 5.03 -12.97
N GLY A 128 -6.23 5.61 -11.77
CA GLY A 128 -6.86 6.92 -11.56
C GLY A 128 -5.90 8.12 -11.49
N GLY A 129 -4.61 7.88 -11.33
CA GLY A 129 -3.59 8.91 -11.04
C GLY A 129 -2.95 9.58 -12.27
N GLY A 130 -3.50 9.42 -13.47
CA GLY A 130 -2.96 10.03 -14.70
C GLY A 130 -2.12 9.05 -15.53
N ASP A 131 -0.91 9.42 -15.97
CA ASP A 131 -0.06 8.58 -16.84
C ASP A 131 0.64 7.46 -16.05
N PRO A 132 0.26 6.17 -16.26
CA PRO A 132 0.92 5.05 -15.60
C PRO A 132 2.43 4.95 -15.92
N ALA A 133 2.85 5.35 -17.13
CA ALA A 133 4.26 5.29 -17.49
C ALA A 133 5.10 6.28 -16.68
N TYR A 134 4.56 7.45 -16.37
CA TYR A 134 5.21 8.41 -15.47
C TYR A 134 5.35 7.83 -14.05
N TRP A 135 4.28 7.28 -13.48
CA TRP A 135 4.32 6.76 -12.11
C TRP A 135 5.21 5.53 -11.97
N MET A 136 5.21 4.62 -12.94
CA MET A 136 6.14 3.48 -12.92
C MET A 136 7.60 3.95 -13.06
N GLY A 137 7.86 5.06 -13.77
CA GLY A 137 9.18 5.70 -13.79
C GLY A 137 9.59 6.27 -12.43
N GLN A 138 8.65 6.81 -11.64
CA GLN A 138 8.93 7.23 -10.25
C GLN A 138 9.28 6.03 -9.37
N VAL A 139 8.54 4.91 -9.47
CA VAL A 139 8.86 3.67 -8.74
C VAL A 139 10.25 3.15 -9.09
N GLU A 140 10.59 3.12 -10.37
CA GLU A 140 11.93 2.73 -10.84
C GLU A 140 13.01 3.65 -10.26
N SER A 141 12.78 4.99 -10.25
CA SER A 141 13.72 5.96 -9.69
C SER A 141 13.95 5.83 -8.19
N LEU A 142 12.96 5.30 -7.45
CA LEU A 142 13.09 4.92 -6.04
C LEU A 142 13.94 3.66 -5.83
N GLY A 143 14.28 2.93 -6.90
CA GLY A 143 14.98 1.65 -6.83
C GLY A 143 14.14 0.54 -6.19
N LEU A 144 12.80 0.65 -6.24
CA LEU A 144 11.88 -0.38 -5.76
C LEU A 144 11.60 -1.39 -6.88
N GLY A 145 11.49 -2.67 -6.53
CA GLY A 145 11.27 -3.74 -7.49
C GLY A 145 9.80 -4.14 -7.66
N TRP A 146 8.91 -3.64 -6.80
CA TRP A 146 7.52 -4.01 -6.76
C TRP A 146 6.59 -2.80 -6.76
N VAL A 147 5.44 -2.95 -7.42
CA VAL A 147 4.34 -1.97 -7.38
C VAL A 147 3.05 -2.68 -6.96
N LYS A 148 2.31 -2.07 -6.01
CA LYS A 148 0.95 -2.48 -5.63
C LYS A 148 -0.04 -1.59 -6.34
N GLN A 149 -1.05 -2.18 -7.00
CA GLN A 149 -2.24 -1.51 -7.52
C GLN A 149 -3.48 -2.17 -6.93
N GLN A 150 -4.32 -1.42 -6.25
CA GLN A 150 -5.60 -1.91 -5.78
C GLN A 150 -6.61 -1.96 -6.93
N ILE A 151 -7.40 -3.03 -6.99
CA ILE A 151 -8.52 -3.23 -7.92
C ILE A 151 -9.81 -3.26 -7.11
N ARG A 152 -10.60 -2.19 -7.21
CA ARG A 152 -11.99 -2.20 -6.77
C ARG A 152 -12.83 -2.80 -7.91
N TRP A 153 -13.06 -4.09 -7.84
CA TRP A 153 -13.69 -4.85 -8.93
C TRP A 153 -15.02 -4.25 -9.36
N ALA A 154 -15.82 -3.75 -8.45
CA ALA A 154 -17.10 -3.09 -8.71
C ALA A 154 -17.02 -1.98 -9.77
N HIS A 155 -15.89 -1.29 -9.87
CA HIS A 155 -15.73 -0.16 -10.80
C HIS A 155 -15.34 -0.56 -12.23
N PHE A 156 -15.12 -1.85 -12.48
CA PHE A 156 -14.59 -2.34 -13.75
C PHE A 156 -15.44 -3.42 -14.39
N GLU A 157 -16.51 -3.88 -13.72
CA GLU A 157 -17.40 -4.92 -14.23
C GLU A 157 -18.87 -4.60 -13.88
N ASP A 158 -19.42 -3.57 -14.51
CA ASP A 158 -20.84 -3.19 -14.35
C ASP A 158 -21.81 -4.25 -14.86
N THR A 159 -21.40 -4.98 -15.90
CA THR A 159 -22.14 -6.08 -16.50
C THR A 159 -21.38 -7.38 -16.31
N PRO A 160 -22.02 -8.45 -15.79
CA PRO A 160 -21.35 -9.74 -15.60
C PRO A 160 -20.60 -10.21 -16.83
N GLY A 161 -19.29 -10.46 -16.71
CA GLY A 161 -18.41 -10.93 -17.78
C GLY A 161 -17.76 -9.84 -18.62
N GLU A 162 -18.19 -8.58 -18.52
CA GLU A 162 -17.69 -7.44 -19.31
C GLU A 162 -16.78 -6.55 -18.45
N VAL A 163 -15.51 -6.93 -18.33
CA VAL A 163 -14.53 -6.16 -17.54
C VAL A 163 -13.81 -5.12 -18.39
N ASP A 164 -13.78 -3.88 -17.96
CA ASP A 164 -12.89 -2.87 -18.55
C ASP A 164 -11.45 -3.04 -18.01
N TRP A 165 -10.61 -3.63 -18.85
CA TRP A 165 -9.20 -3.87 -18.55
C TRP A 165 -8.27 -2.71 -18.93
N SER A 166 -8.75 -1.67 -19.57
CA SER A 166 -7.93 -0.67 -20.25
C SER A 166 -6.92 0.03 -19.30
N GLY A 167 -7.38 0.39 -18.10
CA GLY A 167 -6.52 0.99 -17.08
C GLY A 167 -5.43 0.03 -16.57
N PHE A 168 -5.82 -1.22 -16.32
CA PHE A 168 -4.88 -2.25 -15.84
C PHE A 168 -3.89 -2.68 -16.92
N ASP A 169 -4.32 -2.73 -18.21
CA ASP A 169 -3.42 -2.99 -19.34
C ASP A 169 -2.30 -1.94 -19.39
N ALA A 170 -2.65 -0.67 -19.18
CA ALA A 170 -1.67 0.41 -19.17
C ALA A 170 -0.70 0.31 -17.98
N VAL A 171 -1.21 0.01 -16.78
CA VAL A 171 -0.38 -0.17 -15.56
C VAL A 171 0.57 -1.35 -15.72
N VAL A 172 0.05 -2.53 -16.12
CA VAL A 172 0.86 -3.75 -16.29
C VAL A 172 1.87 -3.57 -17.42
N GLY A 173 1.49 -2.90 -18.53
CA GLY A 173 2.40 -2.56 -19.62
C GLY A 173 3.56 -1.70 -19.13
N ALA A 174 3.25 -0.57 -18.50
CA ALA A 174 4.25 0.37 -18.01
C ALA A 174 5.20 -0.22 -16.94
N ALA A 175 4.68 -1.10 -16.08
CA ALA A 175 5.49 -1.82 -15.09
C ALA A 175 6.42 -2.84 -15.77
N SER A 176 5.87 -3.64 -16.71
CA SER A 176 6.64 -4.65 -17.45
C SER A 176 7.79 -4.04 -18.26
N ASP A 177 7.56 -2.88 -18.89
CA ASP A 177 8.58 -2.17 -19.66
C ASP A 177 9.78 -1.72 -18.82
N ARG A 178 9.61 -1.68 -17.49
CA ARG A 178 10.64 -1.29 -16.50
C ARG A 178 11.14 -2.46 -15.66
N GLY A 179 10.67 -3.68 -15.94
CA GLY A 179 11.03 -4.86 -15.14
C GLY A 179 10.47 -4.85 -13.72
N LEU A 180 9.46 -4.02 -13.43
CA LEU A 180 8.78 -3.99 -12.14
C LEU A 180 7.85 -5.19 -11.99
N LYS A 181 7.84 -5.76 -10.79
CA LYS A 181 6.88 -6.80 -10.41
C LYS A 181 5.58 -6.15 -9.95
N VAL A 182 4.45 -6.68 -10.43
CA VAL A 182 3.12 -6.16 -10.11
C VAL A 182 2.43 -7.07 -9.10
N MET A 183 1.91 -6.47 -8.04
CA MET A 183 0.93 -7.05 -7.12
C MET A 183 -0.41 -6.34 -7.32
N PHE A 184 -1.48 -7.10 -7.48
CA PHE A 184 -2.84 -6.61 -7.41
C PHE A 184 -3.49 -6.96 -6.07
N SER A 185 -4.11 -5.98 -5.43
CA SER A 185 -5.01 -6.17 -4.28
C SER A 185 -6.45 -6.07 -4.80
N VAL A 186 -7.22 -7.17 -4.74
CA VAL A 186 -8.57 -7.26 -5.33
C VAL A 186 -9.61 -7.17 -4.23
N VAL A 187 -10.45 -6.16 -4.32
CA VAL A 187 -11.49 -5.85 -3.32
C VAL A 187 -12.80 -5.46 -4.00
N ASP A 188 -13.86 -5.30 -3.22
CA ASP A 188 -15.13 -4.68 -3.59
C ASP A 188 -15.83 -5.35 -4.78
N ALA A 189 -16.77 -6.25 -4.48
CA ALA A 189 -17.51 -6.96 -5.52
C ALA A 189 -18.59 -6.08 -6.15
N PRO A 190 -18.90 -6.25 -7.46
CA PRO A 190 -19.94 -5.50 -8.15
C PRO A 190 -21.32 -5.65 -7.51
N GLU A 191 -22.12 -4.60 -7.60
CA GLU A 191 -23.47 -4.54 -7.02
C GLU A 191 -24.38 -5.69 -7.53
N TRP A 192 -24.27 -6.06 -8.79
CA TRP A 192 -25.03 -7.17 -9.37
C TRP A 192 -24.72 -8.54 -8.74
N SER A 193 -23.61 -8.66 -8.02
CA SER A 193 -23.16 -9.90 -7.38
C SER A 193 -23.61 -10.03 -5.92
N ARG A 194 -24.25 -9.00 -5.37
CA ARG A 194 -24.61 -8.86 -3.95
C ARG A 194 -26.10 -8.66 -3.78
N SER A 195 -26.73 -9.34 -2.83
CA SER A 195 -28.13 -9.10 -2.44
C SER A 195 -28.27 -8.14 -1.26
N TYR A 196 -27.26 -8.14 -0.38
CA TYR A 196 -27.17 -7.15 0.70
C TYR A 196 -26.30 -6.01 0.21
N THR A 197 -26.90 -4.84 0.10
CA THR A 197 -26.21 -3.58 -0.17
C THR A 197 -26.77 -2.55 0.79
N ASP A 198 -25.95 -2.03 1.67
CA ASP A 198 -26.16 -0.67 2.10
C ASP A 198 -25.64 0.20 0.95
N GLN A 199 -26.53 0.93 0.28
CA GLN A 199 -26.23 1.60 -1.01
C GLN A 199 -25.06 2.60 -0.97
N ASN A 200 -24.46 2.79 0.20
CA ASN A 200 -23.35 3.70 0.42
C ASN A 200 -22.06 3.02 0.86
N VAL A 201 -22.01 1.69 0.96
CA VAL A 201 -20.84 0.97 1.46
C VAL A 201 -20.15 0.22 0.31
N GLU A 202 -18.97 0.67 0.00
CA GLU A 202 -17.99 -0.05 -0.80
C GLU A 202 -17.34 -1.13 0.09
N GLY A 203 -16.80 -2.20 -0.51
CA GLY A 203 -16.03 -3.20 0.24
C GLY A 203 -16.79 -4.50 0.55
N ALA A 204 -18.01 -4.70 0.04
CA ALA A 204 -18.75 -5.93 0.28
C ALA A 204 -18.31 -7.10 -0.63
N PRO A 205 -18.20 -8.33 -0.10
CA PRO A 205 -17.98 -9.53 -0.90
C PRO A 205 -19.25 -9.92 -1.67
N PRO A 206 -19.13 -10.73 -2.77
CA PRO A 206 -20.30 -11.22 -3.47
C PRO A 206 -21.01 -12.31 -2.65
N ASP A 207 -22.32 -12.49 -2.89
CA ASP A 207 -23.08 -13.58 -2.27
C ASP A 207 -22.51 -14.96 -2.63
N ASN A 208 -22.12 -15.12 -3.90
CA ASN A 208 -21.43 -16.29 -4.39
C ASN A 208 -19.93 -16.04 -4.47
N LEU A 209 -19.19 -16.55 -3.49
CA LEU A 209 -17.73 -16.38 -3.39
C LEU A 209 -16.95 -16.94 -4.59
N GLY A 210 -17.55 -17.88 -5.36
CA GLY A 210 -16.98 -18.39 -6.62
C GLY A 210 -16.77 -17.30 -7.67
N LEU A 211 -17.52 -16.20 -7.63
CA LEU A 211 -17.35 -15.07 -8.56
C LEU A 211 -16.01 -14.34 -8.35
N VAL A 212 -15.52 -14.25 -7.10
CA VAL A 212 -14.17 -13.71 -6.81
C VAL A 212 -13.11 -14.61 -7.45
N ALA A 213 -13.24 -15.92 -7.26
CA ALA A 213 -12.32 -16.89 -7.86
C ALA A 213 -12.32 -16.81 -9.40
N ASP A 214 -13.49 -16.65 -10.02
CA ASP A 214 -13.62 -16.48 -11.46
C ASP A 214 -12.98 -15.16 -11.95
N PHE A 215 -13.21 -14.04 -11.24
CA PHE A 215 -12.59 -12.77 -11.58
C PHE A 215 -11.05 -12.86 -11.47
N MET A 216 -10.52 -13.39 -10.37
CA MET A 216 -9.07 -13.58 -10.20
C MET A 216 -8.50 -14.56 -11.24
N GLY A 217 -9.25 -15.58 -11.63
CA GLY A 217 -8.86 -16.45 -12.71
C GLY A 217 -8.72 -15.71 -14.05
N ARG A 218 -9.69 -14.85 -14.40
CA ARG A 218 -9.63 -14.01 -15.61
C ARG A 218 -8.45 -13.02 -15.55
N LEU A 219 -8.17 -12.45 -14.39
CA LEU A 219 -7.03 -11.57 -14.15
C LEU A 219 -5.69 -12.29 -14.43
N VAL A 220 -5.53 -13.51 -13.89
CA VAL A 220 -4.35 -14.35 -14.13
C VAL A 220 -4.21 -14.72 -15.59
N ASP A 221 -5.28 -15.18 -16.24
CA ASP A 221 -5.26 -15.56 -17.66
C ASP A 221 -4.86 -14.39 -18.55
N ARG A 222 -5.35 -13.17 -18.25
CA ARG A 222 -5.02 -11.96 -19.01
C ARG A 222 -3.56 -11.52 -18.86
N TYR A 223 -3.04 -11.57 -17.63
CA TYR A 223 -1.72 -11.01 -17.31
C TYR A 223 -0.68 -12.06 -17.00
N LYS A 224 -0.86 -13.29 -17.45
CA LYS A 224 0.05 -14.40 -17.20
C LYS A 224 1.49 -14.04 -17.53
N GLY A 225 2.39 -14.26 -16.55
CA GLY A 225 3.81 -13.92 -16.64
C GLY A 225 4.14 -12.43 -16.54
N ARG A 226 3.15 -11.56 -16.27
CA ARG A 226 3.34 -10.09 -16.08
C ARG A 226 2.87 -9.58 -14.73
N ILE A 227 2.06 -10.35 -14.00
CA ILE A 227 1.72 -10.12 -12.60
C ILE A 227 2.36 -11.18 -11.74
N HIS A 228 2.68 -10.86 -10.49
CA HIS A 228 3.57 -11.67 -9.67
C HIS A 228 2.96 -12.01 -8.31
N ALA A 229 2.02 -11.22 -7.83
CA ALA A 229 1.29 -11.47 -6.60
C ALA A 229 -0.17 -10.98 -6.72
N ILE A 230 -1.06 -11.64 -6.00
CA ILE A 230 -2.45 -11.23 -5.81
C ILE A 230 -2.77 -11.29 -4.31
N GLU A 231 -3.20 -10.18 -3.76
CA GLU A 231 -3.79 -10.08 -2.45
C GLU A 231 -5.31 -10.29 -2.57
N VAL A 232 -5.82 -11.25 -1.80
CA VAL A 232 -7.21 -11.66 -1.83
C VAL A 232 -7.99 -10.91 -0.78
N TRP A 233 -8.58 -9.80 -1.16
CA TRP A 233 -9.30 -8.86 -0.29
C TRP A 233 -8.40 -7.92 0.49
N ASN A 234 -9.03 -7.07 1.36
CA ASN A 234 -8.39 -6.02 2.15
C ASN A 234 -9.20 -5.82 3.45
N GLU A 235 -8.54 -5.72 4.58
CA GLU A 235 -9.07 -5.35 5.91
C GLU A 235 -10.43 -5.97 6.28
N GLN A 236 -10.64 -7.22 5.93
CA GLN A 236 -11.90 -7.96 6.11
C GLN A 236 -12.32 -8.19 7.57
N ASN A 237 -11.52 -7.74 8.53
CA ASN A 237 -11.90 -7.65 9.93
C ASN A 237 -12.71 -6.38 10.28
N LEU A 238 -13.08 -5.58 9.25
CA LEU A 238 -13.88 -4.35 9.34
C LEU A 238 -15.10 -4.48 8.42
N ASP A 239 -16.30 -4.09 8.89
CA ASP A 239 -17.53 -4.23 8.11
C ASP A 239 -17.57 -3.32 6.88
N ARG A 240 -16.91 -2.19 6.88
CA ARG A 240 -16.78 -1.33 5.70
C ARG A 240 -15.98 -1.98 4.55
N GLU A 241 -15.15 -2.97 4.84
CA GLU A 241 -14.40 -3.78 3.86
C GLU A 241 -15.03 -5.18 3.70
N TRP A 242 -15.95 -5.54 4.60
CA TRP A 242 -16.69 -6.80 4.60
C TRP A 242 -18.14 -6.58 4.97
N ASP A 243 -18.85 -5.76 4.15
CA ASP A 243 -20.25 -5.41 4.42
C ASP A 243 -21.20 -6.53 4.01
N THR A 244 -21.67 -7.25 5.01
CA THR A 244 -22.66 -8.32 4.87
C THR A 244 -23.74 -8.19 5.94
N ALA A 245 -24.88 -8.84 5.73
CA ALA A 245 -25.97 -8.86 6.71
C ALA A 245 -25.53 -9.47 8.04
N GLU A 246 -24.61 -10.41 8.01
CA GLU A 246 -24.04 -11.11 9.16
C GLU A 246 -22.91 -10.32 9.82
N GLY A 247 -22.33 -9.32 9.10
CA GLY A 247 -21.16 -8.57 9.51
C GLY A 247 -19.85 -9.28 9.21
N VAL A 248 -18.80 -8.95 9.96
CA VAL A 248 -17.45 -9.51 9.82
C VAL A 248 -17.45 -11.01 10.10
N ASP A 249 -16.94 -11.81 9.14
CA ASP A 249 -16.99 -13.28 9.19
C ASP A 249 -15.69 -13.91 8.63
N ALA A 250 -14.84 -14.40 9.53
CA ALA A 250 -13.59 -15.06 9.18
C ALA A 250 -13.78 -16.41 8.47
N GLU A 251 -14.87 -17.14 8.74
CA GLU A 251 -15.13 -18.43 8.09
C GLU A 251 -15.47 -18.25 6.62
N ARG A 252 -16.35 -17.30 6.32
CA ARG A 252 -16.72 -16.94 4.96
C ARG A 252 -15.54 -16.35 4.20
N TYR A 253 -14.70 -15.53 4.86
CA TYR A 253 -13.48 -15.03 4.24
C TYR A 253 -12.49 -16.15 3.89
N VAL A 254 -12.24 -17.10 4.80
CA VAL A 254 -11.32 -18.23 4.53
C VAL A 254 -11.84 -19.15 3.42
N GLU A 255 -13.16 -19.30 3.30
CA GLU A 255 -13.75 -20.00 2.14
C GLU A 255 -13.42 -19.27 0.84
N MET A 256 -13.61 -17.94 0.77
CA MET A 256 -13.26 -17.12 -0.39
C MET A 256 -11.77 -17.23 -0.73
N LEU A 257 -10.91 -17.11 0.27
CA LEU A 257 -9.44 -17.23 0.09
C LEU A 257 -9.06 -18.57 -0.54
N ARG A 258 -9.67 -19.65 -0.09
CA ARG A 258 -9.43 -21.01 -0.58
C ARG A 258 -9.85 -21.17 -2.05
N LEU A 259 -11.01 -20.63 -2.42
CA LEU A 259 -11.50 -20.63 -3.80
C LEU A 259 -10.59 -19.80 -4.71
N ALA A 260 -10.21 -18.61 -4.27
CA ALA A 260 -9.30 -17.73 -5.00
C ALA A 260 -7.91 -18.37 -5.18
N HIS A 261 -7.32 -18.91 -4.11
CA HIS A 261 -6.05 -19.62 -4.17
C HIS A 261 -6.07 -20.76 -5.21
N GLN A 262 -7.12 -21.61 -5.19
CA GLN A 262 -7.25 -22.68 -6.16
C GLN A 262 -7.37 -22.14 -7.59
N ALA A 263 -8.14 -21.08 -7.80
CA ALA A 263 -8.33 -20.49 -9.13
C ALA A 263 -7.03 -19.89 -9.68
N ILE A 264 -6.25 -19.19 -8.84
CA ILE A 264 -4.96 -18.59 -9.19
C ILE A 264 -3.92 -19.69 -9.47
N LYS A 265 -3.70 -20.60 -8.51
CA LYS A 265 -2.63 -21.61 -8.59
C LYS A 265 -2.84 -22.63 -9.72
N SER A 266 -4.09 -22.93 -10.07
CA SER A 266 -4.39 -23.81 -11.21
C SER A 266 -4.01 -23.18 -12.56
N ARG A 267 -3.93 -21.87 -12.66
CA ARG A 267 -3.60 -21.12 -13.88
C ARG A 267 -2.12 -20.74 -13.95
N ASP A 268 -1.60 -20.26 -12.84
CA ASP A 268 -0.17 -19.89 -12.70
C ASP A 268 0.30 -20.17 -11.27
N PRO A 269 0.99 -21.29 -11.03
CA PRO A 269 1.51 -21.62 -9.70
C PRO A 269 2.61 -20.67 -9.21
N GLY A 270 3.21 -19.86 -10.09
CA GLY A 270 4.26 -18.90 -9.77
C GLY A 270 3.75 -17.61 -9.12
N ILE A 271 2.45 -17.30 -9.21
CA ILE A 271 1.88 -16.12 -8.56
C ILE A 271 1.82 -16.33 -7.04
N ILE A 272 2.32 -15.37 -6.30
CA ILE A 272 2.22 -15.34 -4.83
C ILE A 272 0.78 -14.99 -4.46
N VAL A 273 0.08 -15.89 -3.77
CA VAL A 273 -1.23 -15.63 -3.20
C VAL A 273 -1.06 -15.10 -1.78
N ILE A 274 -1.49 -13.87 -1.56
CA ILE A 274 -1.44 -13.19 -0.27
C ILE A 274 -2.85 -13.19 0.31
N SER A 275 -3.01 -13.59 1.58
CA SER A 275 -4.29 -13.39 2.26
C SER A 275 -4.56 -11.90 2.42
N GLY A 276 -5.83 -11.47 2.42
CA GLY A 276 -6.18 -10.09 2.72
C GLY A 276 -5.58 -9.66 4.06
N ALA A 277 -4.89 -8.53 4.03
CA ALA A 277 -4.27 -7.98 5.22
C ALA A 277 -5.34 -7.51 6.21
N LEU A 278 -5.04 -7.67 7.50
CA LEU A 278 -5.92 -7.21 8.58
C LEU A 278 -5.57 -5.77 8.98
N SER A 279 -6.59 -4.98 9.27
CA SER A 279 -6.43 -3.68 9.92
C SER A 279 -6.11 -3.88 11.40
N PRO A 280 -5.01 -3.31 11.92
CA PRO A 280 -4.73 -3.37 13.35
C PRO A 280 -5.83 -2.67 14.16
N THR A 281 -6.54 -3.44 14.96
CA THR A 281 -7.63 -2.94 15.80
C THR A 281 -7.43 -3.45 17.25
N GLY A 282 -8.09 -2.89 18.20
CA GLY A 282 -7.89 -3.28 19.61
C GLY A 282 -9.22 -3.65 20.28
N GLY A 283 -9.80 -4.78 19.95
CA GLY A 283 -11.06 -5.27 20.54
C GLY A 283 -12.10 -5.62 19.48
N GLN A 284 -13.37 -5.65 19.89
CA GLN A 284 -14.48 -6.00 19.01
C GLN A 284 -15.65 -5.06 19.26
N GLN A 285 -16.36 -4.70 18.20
CA GLN A 285 -17.63 -3.98 18.29
C GLN A 285 -18.71 -4.70 17.51
N THR A 286 -19.91 -4.67 18.03
CA THR A 286 -21.14 -5.15 17.40
C THR A 286 -22.05 -3.98 17.04
N ASP A 287 -22.96 -4.18 16.09
CA ASP A 287 -23.98 -3.21 15.72
C ASP A 287 -24.88 -2.92 16.93
N PRO A 288 -25.06 -1.65 17.30
CA PRO A 288 -25.96 -1.29 18.42
C PRO A 288 -27.41 -1.74 18.24
N ASN A 289 -27.86 -1.93 16.98
CA ASN A 289 -29.20 -2.36 16.64
C ASN A 289 -29.31 -3.87 16.40
N ASN A 290 -28.17 -4.55 16.18
CA ASN A 290 -28.07 -5.99 15.98
C ASN A 290 -26.82 -6.52 16.69
N PRO A 291 -26.89 -6.89 17.98
CA PRO A 291 -25.73 -7.35 18.77
C PRO A 291 -25.03 -8.60 18.24
N ASP A 292 -25.68 -9.35 17.35
CA ASP A 292 -25.12 -10.54 16.72
C ASP A 292 -24.26 -10.18 15.46
N ARG A 293 -24.40 -8.96 14.95
CA ARG A 293 -23.61 -8.46 13.81
C ARG A 293 -22.32 -7.81 14.30
N ILE A 294 -21.18 -8.37 13.93
CA ILE A 294 -19.86 -7.80 14.24
C ILE A 294 -19.54 -6.72 13.21
N ILE A 295 -19.25 -5.49 13.69
CA ILE A 295 -18.84 -4.35 12.85
C ILE A 295 -17.34 -4.39 12.63
N TRP A 296 -16.55 -4.71 13.65
CA TRP A 296 -15.12 -4.93 13.55
C TRP A 296 -14.64 -5.87 14.67
N MET A 297 -13.55 -6.58 14.35
CA MET A 297 -12.95 -7.55 15.24
C MET A 297 -11.46 -7.26 15.40
N ASP A 298 -10.94 -7.50 16.61
CA ASP A 298 -9.49 -7.45 16.89
C ASP A 298 -8.71 -8.27 15.85
N ASP A 299 -7.66 -7.70 15.32
CA ASP A 299 -6.85 -8.30 14.27
C ASP A 299 -6.16 -9.60 14.72
N PHE A 300 -5.72 -9.68 15.99
CA PHE A 300 -5.13 -10.90 16.51
C PHE A 300 -6.16 -12.01 16.69
N ASP A 301 -7.37 -11.67 17.16
CA ASP A 301 -8.47 -12.64 17.32
C ASP A 301 -8.98 -13.11 15.95
N TYR A 302 -9.12 -12.18 14.98
CA TYR A 302 -9.52 -12.53 13.63
C TYR A 302 -8.48 -13.44 12.94
N MET A 303 -7.18 -13.12 13.09
CA MET A 303 -6.10 -13.94 12.56
C MET A 303 -6.08 -15.35 13.20
N ALA A 304 -6.24 -15.43 14.52
CA ALA A 304 -6.33 -16.73 15.21
C ALA A 304 -7.47 -17.57 14.62
N ARG A 305 -8.64 -16.95 14.37
CA ARG A 305 -9.76 -17.63 13.76
C ARG A 305 -9.49 -18.05 12.32
N MET A 306 -8.85 -17.19 11.51
CA MET A 306 -8.41 -17.56 10.15
C MET A 306 -7.48 -18.78 10.16
N ILE A 307 -6.52 -18.81 11.08
CA ILE A 307 -5.57 -19.92 11.23
C ILE A 307 -6.30 -21.22 11.60
N GLU A 308 -7.20 -21.19 12.59
CA GLU A 308 -8.02 -22.35 12.98
C GLU A 308 -8.83 -22.90 11.80
N LEU A 309 -9.30 -22.03 10.91
CA LEU A 309 -10.07 -22.38 9.71
C LEU A 309 -9.19 -22.84 8.54
N GLY A 310 -7.85 -22.85 8.69
CA GLY A 310 -6.91 -23.36 7.70
C GLY A 310 -6.53 -22.34 6.62
N ALA A 311 -6.54 -21.04 6.92
CA ALA A 311 -6.10 -19.98 6.00
C ALA A 311 -4.64 -20.15 5.55
N LEU A 312 -3.78 -20.68 6.43
CA LEU A 312 -2.36 -20.89 6.10
C LEU A 312 -2.15 -21.88 4.94
N ASP A 313 -3.07 -22.81 4.71
CA ASP A 313 -3.01 -23.74 3.56
C ASP A 313 -3.52 -23.09 2.25
N ALA A 314 -4.17 -21.92 2.35
CA ALA A 314 -4.79 -21.22 1.24
C ALA A 314 -4.07 -19.93 0.83
N CYS A 315 -2.86 -19.69 1.30
CA CYS A 315 -2.01 -18.57 0.90
C CYS A 315 -0.54 -18.97 0.89
N ASP A 316 0.29 -18.26 0.11
CA ASP A 316 1.76 -18.39 0.15
C ASP A 316 2.37 -17.43 1.17
N CYS A 317 1.67 -16.36 1.51
CA CYS A 317 2.09 -15.27 2.37
C CYS A 317 0.89 -14.72 3.14
N VAL A 318 1.05 -14.43 4.43
CA VAL A 318 -0.03 -13.83 5.23
C VAL A 318 0.05 -12.31 5.09
N GLY A 319 -1.05 -11.72 4.61
CA GLY A 319 -1.16 -10.26 4.47
C GLY A 319 -1.21 -9.55 5.82
N ALA A 320 -0.55 -8.42 5.92
CA ALA A 320 -0.53 -7.57 7.10
C ALA A 320 -0.52 -6.09 6.72
N HIS A 321 -1.23 -5.26 7.48
CA HIS A 321 -1.16 -3.80 7.41
C HIS A 321 -0.62 -3.24 8.72
N HIS A 322 0.09 -2.12 8.64
CA HIS A 322 0.31 -1.22 9.75
C HIS A 322 0.62 0.18 9.25
N ASN A 323 -0.42 0.98 9.05
CA ASN A 323 -0.29 2.40 8.78
C ASN A 323 0.03 3.11 10.11
N GLY A 324 1.29 3.55 10.24
CA GLY A 324 1.84 4.08 11.48
C GLY A 324 1.14 5.35 11.97
N ILE A 325 1.07 5.48 13.27
CA ILE A 325 0.46 6.61 13.97
C ILE A 325 1.58 7.62 14.34
N ASN A 326 1.71 8.00 15.61
CA ASN A 326 2.77 8.86 16.14
C ASN A 326 3.74 8.10 17.07
N LEU A 327 4.02 6.84 16.72
CA LEU A 327 5.05 6.02 17.35
C LEU A 327 6.13 5.66 16.33
N PRO A 328 7.41 5.74 16.67
CA PRO A 328 8.48 5.18 15.85
C PRO A 328 8.31 3.68 15.61
N PRO A 329 8.78 3.15 14.46
CA PRO A 329 8.54 1.74 14.08
C PRO A 329 9.14 0.71 15.04
N ASN A 330 10.16 1.06 15.82
CA ASN A 330 10.86 0.16 16.74
C ASN A 330 10.36 0.22 18.18
N VAL A 331 9.30 0.95 18.46
CA VAL A 331 8.75 1.08 19.82
C VAL A 331 7.69 0.02 20.06
N ALA A 332 7.89 -0.83 21.10
CA ALA A 332 6.86 -1.79 21.52
C ALA A 332 5.75 -1.07 22.31
N TRP A 333 4.51 -1.59 22.19
CA TRP A 333 3.34 -0.97 22.81
C TRP A 333 3.37 -0.91 24.33
N ASP A 334 4.11 -1.81 24.99
CA ASP A 334 4.23 -1.94 26.45
C ASP A 334 5.56 -1.40 27.01
N GLU A 335 6.35 -0.75 26.16
CA GLU A 335 7.68 -0.21 26.51
C GLU A 335 7.61 1.07 27.36
N GLY A 336 6.42 1.67 27.44
CA GLY A 336 6.20 2.89 28.23
C GLY A 336 6.71 4.15 27.56
N TYR A 337 6.89 4.11 26.23
CA TYR A 337 7.22 5.30 25.44
C TYR A 337 6.11 6.34 25.58
N ASN A 338 6.47 7.61 25.70
CA ASN A 338 5.52 8.71 25.78
C ASN A 338 6.12 9.99 25.22
N ASP A 339 5.39 10.61 24.31
CA ASP A 339 5.66 11.97 23.85
C ASP A 339 4.68 12.92 24.56
N PRO A 340 5.15 13.76 25.50
CA PRO A 340 4.28 14.68 26.22
C PRO A 340 3.80 15.85 25.37
N THR A 341 4.35 16.06 24.16
CA THR A 341 4.00 17.14 23.25
C THR A 341 2.95 16.71 22.22
N ALA A 342 2.73 15.40 22.06
CA ALA A 342 1.79 14.84 21.10
C ALA A 342 0.35 15.30 21.37
N GLN A 343 -0.33 15.76 20.32
CA GLN A 343 -1.75 16.13 20.34
C GLN A 343 -2.63 14.88 20.38
N PHE A 344 -2.25 13.87 19.61
CA PHE A 344 -2.93 12.58 19.61
C PHE A 344 -2.36 11.68 20.70
N ARG A 345 -3.19 11.38 21.70
CA ARG A 345 -2.78 10.68 22.92
C ARG A 345 -3.07 9.16 22.94
N GLY A 346 -3.68 8.63 21.88
CA GLY A 346 -4.12 7.24 21.82
C GLY A 346 -3.08 6.22 22.31
N PRO A 347 -1.89 6.16 21.68
CA PRO A 347 -0.84 5.20 22.05
C PRO A 347 -0.31 5.34 23.47
N PHE A 348 -0.30 6.57 23.98
CA PHE A 348 0.34 6.91 25.26
C PHE A 348 -0.59 6.76 26.46
N ASP A 349 -1.88 7.08 26.26
CA ASP A 349 -2.87 7.07 27.34
C ASP A 349 -3.68 5.76 27.36
N ASN A 350 -3.70 5.01 26.24
CA ASN A 350 -4.33 3.71 26.11
C ASN A 350 -3.47 2.75 25.29
N PRO A 351 -2.30 2.33 25.83
CA PRO A 351 -1.36 1.50 25.09
C PRO A 351 -1.98 0.15 24.69
N HIS A 352 -1.77 -0.23 23.42
CA HIS A 352 -2.24 -1.49 22.82
C HIS A 352 -1.31 -1.90 21.68
N HIS A 353 -1.25 -3.21 21.34
CA HIS A 353 -0.38 -3.69 20.26
C HIS A 353 -0.66 -3.02 18.93
N SER A 354 -1.94 -2.75 18.63
CA SER A 354 -2.37 -2.16 17.36
C SER A 354 -1.81 -0.76 17.06
N TRP A 355 -1.29 -0.07 18.07
CA TRP A 355 -0.62 1.21 17.89
C TRP A 355 0.84 1.07 17.42
N SER A 356 1.44 -0.10 17.68
CA SER A 356 2.87 -0.35 17.48
C SER A 356 3.11 -1.21 16.26
N PHE A 357 3.84 -0.67 15.28
CA PHE A 357 4.31 -1.40 14.11
C PHE A 357 5.09 -2.67 14.50
N LEU A 358 6.04 -2.52 15.43
CA LEU A 358 6.83 -3.64 15.95
C LEU A 358 5.96 -4.74 16.52
N SER A 359 5.09 -4.38 17.47
CA SER A 359 4.32 -5.36 18.24
C SER A 359 3.24 -6.05 17.41
N THR A 360 2.61 -5.33 16.49
CA THR A 360 1.61 -5.91 15.59
C THR A 360 2.24 -6.95 14.66
N LEU A 361 3.31 -6.60 13.95
CA LEU A 361 3.90 -7.51 12.97
C LEU A 361 4.61 -8.70 13.63
N GLN A 362 5.27 -8.50 14.77
CA GLN A 362 5.82 -9.62 15.55
C GLN A 362 4.71 -10.51 16.10
N GLY A 363 3.63 -9.92 16.60
CA GLY A 363 2.47 -10.66 17.10
C GLY A 363 1.80 -11.52 16.04
N TYR A 364 1.74 -11.08 14.77
CA TYR A 364 1.27 -11.91 13.66
C TYR A 364 2.22 -13.08 13.39
N HIS A 365 3.52 -12.81 13.34
CA HIS A 365 4.52 -13.86 13.14
C HIS A 365 4.48 -14.93 14.24
N GLU A 366 4.37 -14.52 15.51
CA GLU A 366 4.25 -15.43 16.66
C GLU A 366 3.03 -16.35 16.55
N ARG A 367 1.89 -15.85 16.08
CA ARG A 367 0.67 -16.64 15.86
C ARG A 367 0.84 -17.69 14.77
N ILE A 368 1.50 -17.32 13.68
CA ILE A 368 1.83 -18.24 12.58
C ILE A 368 2.76 -19.35 13.10
N GLN A 369 3.79 -19.00 13.88
CA GLN A 369 4.71 -19.96 14.46
C GLN A 369 4.03 -20.87 15.50
N ALA A 370 3.14 -20.32 16.34
CA ALA A 370 2.37 -21.09 17.30
C ALA A 370 1.45 -22.13 16.63
N ALA A 371 1.01 -21.87 15.41
CA ALA A 371 0.28 -22.82 14.57
C ALA A 371 1.18 -23.87 13.88
N GLY A 372 2.51 -23.83 14.12
CA GLY A 372 3.46 -24.75 13.52
C GLY A 372 3.81 -24.46 12.06
N SER A 373 3.62 -23.23 11.61
CA SER A 373 3.88 -22.78 10.24
C SER A 373 5.06 -21.79 10.20
N ASP A 374 5.76 -21.78 9.08
CA ASP A 374 6.85 -20.85 8.74
C ASP A 374 6.43 -19.86 7.63
N LYS A 375 5.13 -19.74 7.34
CA LYS A 375 4.62 -18.81 6.34
C LYS A 375 5.11 -17.37 6.63
N PRO A 376 5.67 -16.68 5.63
CA PRO A 376 6.11 -15.30 5.81
C PRO A 376 4.93 -14.33 5.87
N LEU A 377 5.19 -13.13 6.38
CA LEU A 377 4.30 -11.99 6.19
C LEU A 377 4.57 -11.30 4.85
N CYS A 378 3.52 -10.81 4.21
CA CYS A 378 3.55 -9.81 3.18
C CYS A 378 2.87 -8.55 3.74
N VAL A 379 3.67 -7.54 4.06
CA VAL A 379 3.15 -6.27 4.57
C VAL A 379 2.72 -5.44 3.36
N THR A 380 1.42 -5.50 3.05
CA THR A 380 0.86 -4.92 1.84
C THR A 380 0.56 -3.43 1.95
N GLU A 381 0.53 -2.90 3.18
CA GLU A 381 0.54 -1.46 3.48
C GLU A 381 1.29 -1.19 4.77
N PHE A 382 2.18 -0.21 4.73
CA PHE A 382 2.79 0.41 5.90
C PHE A 382 3.25 1.83 5.55
N GLY A 383 3.44 2.69 6.55
CA GLY A 383 3.95 4.06 6.37
C GLY A 383 3.47 4.97 7.50
N TRP A 384 4.00 6.17 7.57
CA TRP A 384 3.60 7.17 8.56
C TRP A 384 3.02 8.41 7.89
N ALA A 385 1.91 8.90 8.44
CA ALA A 385 1.28 10.13 7.96
C ALA A 385 1.99 11.35 8.55
N SER A 386 2.20 12.39 7.72
CA SER A 386 2.56 13.73 8.16
C SER A 386 1.73 14.77 7.41
N ALA A 387 1.06 15.66 8.15
CA ALA A 387 0.32 16.78 7.58
C ALA A 387 1.18 18.06 7.47
N GLU A 388 2.48 17.98 7.75
CA GLU A 388 3.37 19.12 7.64
C GLU A 388 3.37 19.71 6.22
N GLY A 389 3.12 21.02 6.13
CA GLY A 389 3.04 21.74 4.86
C GLY A 389 1.69 21.63 4.13
N PHE A 390 0.68 21.00 4.72
CA PHE A 390 -0.68 20.97 4.21
C PHE A 390 -1.54 22.06 4.84
N ASP A 391 -2.53 22.59 4.11
CA ASP A 391 -3.50 23.59 4.60
C ASP A 391 -4.68 22.93 5.36
N GLY A 392 -4.52 21.69 5.84
CA GLY A 392 -5.51 20.91 6.56
C GLY A 392 -5.04 19.48 6.76
N TYR A 393 -5.87 18.66 7.38
CA TYR A 393 -5.63 17.24 7.58
C TYR A 393 -6.97 16.48 7.64
N PRO A 394 -6.98 15.17 7.40
CA PRO A 394 -8.20 14.38 7.45
C PRO A 394 -8.78 14.36 8.87
N PRO A 395 -10.12 14.41 9.01
CA PRO A 395 -10.77 14.24 10.31
C PRO A 395 -10.30 12.95 11.00
N GLY A 396 -9.87 13.07 12.26
CA GLY A 396 -9.35 11.94 13.04
C GLY A 396 -7.85 11.65 12.84
N PHE A 397 -7.14 12.46 12.04
CA PHE A 397 -5.70 12.32 11.79
C PHE A 397 -4.86 13.30 12.62
N GLU A 398 -5.28 13.61 13.85
CA GLU A 398 -4.51 14.48 14.75
C GLU A 398 -3.06 14.00 14.92
N PHE A 399 -2.82 12.69 14.83
CA PHE A 399 -1.48 12.10 14.87
C PHE A 399 -0.58 12.53 13.69
N ALA A 400 -1.16 12.90 12.55
CA ALA A 400 -0.39 13.41 11.42
C ALA A 400 0.15 14.83 11.65
N LEU A 401 -0.37 15.54 12.66
CA LEU A 401 0.16 16.83 13.12
C LEU A 401 1.36 16.64 14.06
N ASP A 402 1.46 15.50 14.73
CA ASP A 402 2.55 15.16 15.63
C ASP A 402 3.81 14.73 14.86
N ASN A 403 3.65 14.22 13.63
CA ASN A 403 4.73 13.70 12.81
C ASN A 403 5.26 14.75 11.84
N THR A 404 6.57 14.99 11.85
CA THR A 404 7.25 15.82 10.86
C THR A 404 7.51 15.04 9.56
N LEU A 405 7.78 15.76 8.47
CA LEU A 405 8.23 15.14 7.21
C LEU A 405 9.56 14.38 7.36
N GLU A 406 10.41 14.84 8.25
CA GLU A 406 11.69 14.19 8.57
C GLU A 406 11.47 12.87 9.31
N GLU A 407 10.55 12.82 10.29
CA GLU A 407 10.19 11.60 10.99
C GLU A 407 9.51 10.60 10.06
N GLN A 408 8.61 11.03 9.18
CA GLN A 408 8.04 10.18 8.13
C GLN A 408 9.16 9.52 7.33
N ALA A 409 10.13 10.31 6.84
CA ALA A 409 11.23 9.82 6.04
C ALA A 409 12.12 8.81 6.80
N GLN A 410 12.44 9.11 8.04
CA GLN A 410 13.27 8.25 8.91
C GLN A 410 12.54 6.94 9.25
N TRP A 411 11.27 7.01 9.62
CA TRP A 411 10.50 5.86 10.06
C TRP A 411 10.16 4.92 8.91
N ASP A 412 9.83 5.43 7.72
CA ASP A 412 9.60 4.63 6.54
C ASP A 412 10.86 3.81 6.14
N VAL A 413 12.03 4.44 6.17
CA VAL A 413 13.31 3.76 5.91
C VAL A 413 13.65 2.75 6.99
N GLN A 414 13.46 3.14 8.27
CA GLN A 414 13.70 2.25 9.41
C GLN A 414 12.80 1.01 9.35
N ALA A 415 11.52 1.17 9.04
CA ALA A 415 10.56 0.08 8.94
C ALA A 415 10.95 -0.91 7.83
N PHE A 416 11.35 -0.44 6.65
CA PHE A 416 11.89 -1.31 5.60
C PHE A 416 13.11 -2.10 6.09
N GLY A 417 14.04 -1.43 6.77
CA GLY A 417 15.22 -2.07 7.34
C GLY A 417 14.87 -3.15 8.35
N MET A 418 13.95 -2.85 9.28
CA MET A 418 13.47 -3.81 10.29
C MET A 418 12.82 -5.02 9.66
N MET A 419 11.88 -4.85 8.72
CA MET A 419 11.20 -5.95 8.06
C MET A 419 12.15 -6.86 7.29
N ARG A 420 13.13 -6.29 6.59
CA ARG A 420 14.20 -7.06 5.94
C ARG A 420 15.00 -7.88 6.95
N ASP A 421 15.44 -7.24 8.04
CA ASP A 421 16.35 -7.84 9.02
C ASP A 421 15.67 -8.90 9.88
N TRP A 422 14.36 -8.84 10.06
CA TRP A 422 13.56 -9.88 10.72
C TRP A 422 13.56 -11.20 9.97
N GLY A 423 13.65 -11.19 8.63
CA GLY A 423 13.71 -12.38 7.81
C GLY A 423 12.39 -13.17 7.68
N PHE A 424 11.34 -12.78 8.39
CA PHE A 424 10.00 -13.37 8.27
C PHE A 424 9.02 -12.54 7.42
N VAL A 425 9.45 -11.40 6.91
CA VAL A 425 8.70 -10.60 5.94
C VAL A 425 9.26 -10.85 4.55
N ARG A 426 8.40 -11.27 3.61
CA ARG A 426 8.76 -11.55 2.23
C ARG A 426 8.65 -10.32 1.33
N LEU A 427 7.54 -9.58 1.45
CA LEU A 427 7.24 -8.39 0.67
C LEU A 427 6.80 -7.27 1.60
N ALA A 428 7.19 -6.03 1.28
CA ALA A 428 6.71 -4.85 1.99
C ALA A 428 6.39 -3.74 1.00
N PHE A 429 5.20 -3.13 1.13
CA PHE A 429 4.71 -2.06 0.27
C PHE A 429 4.44 -0.81 1.08
N LEU A 430 5.19 0.25 0.78
CA LEU A 430 4.95 1.55 1.38
C LEU A 430 3.62 2.14 0.89
N TRP A 431 2.82 2.64 1.78
CA TRP A 431 1.60 3.37 1.51
C TRP A 431 1.90 4.87 1.62
N ASN A 432 1.90 5.70 0.56
CA ASN A 432 1.73 5.44 -0.87
C ASN A 432 2.59 6.42 -1.70
N LEU A 433 2.64 6.27 -3.03
CA LEU A 433 3.41 7.18 -3.89
C LEU A 433 2.66 8.49 -4.19
N ASN A 434 1.41 8.42 -4.69
CA ASN A 434 0.80 9.52 -5.46
C ASN A 434 -0.67 9.82 -5.16
N TYR A 435 -1.23 9.32 -4.06
CA TYR A 435 -2.64 9.55 -3.77
C TYR A 435 -2.98 11.03 -3.52
N SER A 436 -2.05 11.84 -3.03
CA SER A 436 -2.20 13.30 -2.94
C SER A 436 -2.47 13.98 -4.30
N GLN A 437 -2.15 13.30 -5.42
CA GLN A 437 -2.33 13.84 -6.77
C GLN A 437 -3.72 13.56 -7.36
N LEU A 438 -4.61 12.88 -6.61
CA LEU A 438 -5.96 12.53 -7.06
C LEU A 438 -6.95 13.70 -6.98
N GLY A 439 -6.54 14.82 -6.38
CA GLY A 439 -7.34 16.06 -6.35
C GLY A 439 -8.39 16.11 -5.25
N TRP A 440 -8.35 15.19 -4.29
CA TRP A 440 -9.35 15.16 -3.18
C TRP A 440 -9.01 16.11 -2.05
N GLY A 441 -7.82 16.70 -2.05
CA GLY A 441 -7.41 17.74 -1.10
C GLY A 441 -6.82 17.21 0.20
N PRO A 442 -6.53 18.11 1.17
CA PRO A 442 -5.82 17.77 2.40
C PRO A 442 -6.65 16.97 3.42
N GLU A 443 -7.96 16.86 3.20
CA GLU A 443 -8.86 16.03 4.02
C GLU A 443 -8.90 14.57 3.54
N ASP A 444 -8.23 14.24 2.43
CA ASP A 444 -8.05 12.84 1.98
C ASP A 444 -7.10 12.09 2.91
N PRO A 445 -7.56 11.00 3.55
CA PRO A 445 -6.75 10.23 4.51
C PRO A 445 -5.49 9.60 3.90
N ASN A 446 -5.43 9.45 2.59
CA ASN A 446 -4.28 8.88 1.90
C ASN A 446 -3.16 9.92 1.65
N ALA A 447 -3.53 11.20 1.56
CA ALA A 447 -2.61 12.27 1.19
C ALA A 447 -1.45 12.48 2.19
N PRO A 448 -1.64 12.40 3.52
CA PRO A 448 -0.55 12.58 4.48
C PRO A 448 0.55 11.51 4.40
N TYR A 449 0.24 10.32 3.86
CA TYR A 449 1.22 9.25 3.65
C TYR A 449 1.98 9.37 2.32
N ALA A 450 1.47 10.15 1.35
CA ALA A 450 2.01 10.19 0.00
C ALA A 450 3.45 10.71 -0.05
N LEU A 451 4.30 10.07 -0.88
CA LEU A 451 5.67 10.53 -1.14
C LEU A 451 5.74 11.75 -2.05
N ILE A 452 4.69 12.00 -2.83
CA ILE A 452 4.55 13.19 -3.70
C ILE A 452 3.51 14.11 -3.06
N GLY A 453 3.88 15.36 -2.79
CA GLY A 453 2.97 16.37 -2.21
C GLY A 453 1.98 16.93 -3.23
N PHE A 454 0.97 17.69 -2.78
CA PHE A 454 -0.08 18.30 -3.63
C PHE A 454 0.44 19.16 -4.79
N ASN A 455 1.62 19.75 -4.62
CA ASN A 455 2.29 20.54 -5.66
C ASN A 455 3.04 19.70 -6.70
N GLY A 456 2.95 18.36 -6.63
CA GLY A 456 3.68 17.44 -7.49
C GLY A 456 5.17 17.28 -7.15
N ALA A 457 5.65 17.93 -6.09
CA ALA A 457 7.03 17.79 -5.64
C ALA A 457 7.21 16.57 -4.72
N ALA A 458 8.39 15.95 -4.82
CA ALA A 458 8.80 14.92 -3.90
C ALA A 458 8.90 15.45 -2.45
N ARG A 459 8.40 14.69 -1.50
CA ARG A 459 8.58 14.94 -0.06
C ARG A 459 9.89 14.29 0.43
N PRO A 460 10.43 14.65 1.59
CA PRO A 460 11.69 14.10 2.11
C PRO A 460 11.74 12.56 2.12
N ALA A 461 10.63 11.89 2.40
CA ALA A 461 10.55 10.44 2.38
C ALA A 461 10.84 9.83 0.99
N PHE A 462 10.52 10.52 -0.12
CA PHE A 462 10.87 10.07 -1.46
C PHE A 462 12.40 9.93 -1.63
N GLU A 463 13.15 10.95 -1.23
CA GLU A 463 14.60 10.94 -1.35
C GLU A 463 15.24 9.93 -0.38
N ALA A 464 14.74 9.85 0.84
CA ALA A 464 15.21 8.89 1.83
C ALA A 464 15.02 7.43 1.36
N ILE A 465 13.85 7.11 0.79
CA ILE A 465 13.58 5.78 0.21
C ILE A 465 14.44 5.51 -1.01
N ARG A 466 14.65 6.50 -1.90
CA ARG A 466 15.55 6.35 -3.06
C ARG A 466 16.97 6.00 -2.62
N ASP A 467 17.47 6.67 -1.59
CA ASP A 467 18.87 6.62 -1.16
C ASP A 467 19.15 5.49 -0.15
N MET A 468 18.11 4.85 0.42
CA MET A 468 18.31 3.72 1.33
C MET A 468 18.94 2.51 0.61
N PRO A 469 19.81 1.72 1.29
CA PRO A 469 20.35 0.48 0.73
C PRO A 469 19.25 -0.56 0.45
N LYS A 470 19.26 -1.08 -0.78
CA LYS A 470 18.40 -2.17 -1.24
C LYS A 470 19.30 -3.25 -1.81
N PRO A 471 19.67 -4.27 -1.01
CA PRO A 471 20.54 -5.36 -1.45
C PRO A 471 19.88 -6.27 -2.48
#